data_f150424364c3dbffc9c927ec2dae3e25
#
_entry.id   f150424364c3dbffc9c927ec2dae3e25
#
_cell.length_a   1.000
_cell.length_b   1.000
_cell.length_c   1.000
_cell.angle_alpha   90.00
_cell.angle_beta   90.00
_cell.angle_gamma   90.00
#
_symmetry.space_group_name_H-M   'P 1'
#
loop_
_entity.id
_entity.type
_entity.pdbx_description
1 polymer ?
#
loop_
_entity_poly.entity_id
_entity_poly.type
_entity_poly.pdbx_seq_one_letter_code
_entity_poly.pdbx_strand_id
1 'polypeptide(L)'
;MYSIIKLTVKNRSTIKSGSVVEVEVNEEVFIPYVKVLGCKAYGQFFLRKSLAKRGVIQTVFTPFPEGYIGKPLVVLKNDDVSDIELLAGDELGELWVFDK
;
A
#
# COMPACT_ATOMS: atom_id res chain seq x y z
N MET A 1 19.83 2.78 -2.94
CA MET A 1 19.09 3.93 -2.38
C MET A 1 17.61 3.60 -2.35
N TYR A 2 16.88 4.13 -1.40
CA TYR A 2 15.44 3.95 -1.34
C TYR A 2 14.78 5.22 -0.81
N SER A 3 13.51 5.38 -1.11
CA SER A 3 12.66 6.41 -0.52
C SER A 3 11.39 5.78 0.01
N ILE A 4 10.78 6.43 1.00
CA ILE A 4 9.59 5.93 1.66
C ILE A 4 8.48 6.96 1.50
N ILE A 5 7.32 6.49 1.03
CA ILE A 5 6.14 7.32 0.87
C ILE A 5 5.05 6.76 1.78
N LYS A 6 4.57 7.57 2.71
CA LYS A 6 3.42 7.18 3.54
C LYS A 6 2.15 7.27 2.72
N LEU A 7 1.37 6.21 2.73
CA LEU A 7 0.10 6.15 2.04
C LEU A 7 -1.03 6.34 3.06
N THR A 8 -1.93 7.25 2.76
CA THR A 8 -3.07 7.57 3.63
C THR A 8 -4.39 7.28 2.94
N VAL A 9 -5.38 6.88 3.73
CA VAL A 9 -6.72 6.51 3.23
C VAL A 9 -7.41 7.73 2.65
N LYS A 10 -7.92 7.61 1.43
CA LYS A 10 -8.61 8.70 0.74
C LYS A 10 -10.02 8.92 1.30
N ASN A 11 -10.80 7.87 1.41
CA ASN A 11 -12.18 7.92 1.87
C ASN A 11 -12.38 6.94 3.02
N ARG A 12 -13.26 7.32 3.95
CA ARG A 12 -13.68 6.41 5.02
C ARG A 12 -14.14 5.08 4.43
N SER A 13 -13.66 3.98 4.99
CA SER A 13 -13.96 2.63 4.53
C SER A 13 -14.10 1.70 5.71
N THR A 14 -15.08 0.79 5.65
CA THR A 14 -15.25 -0.25 6.65
C THR A 14 -14.85 -1.59 6.03
N ILE A 15 -13.92 -2.30 6.68
CA ILE A 15 -13.55 -3.64 6.27
C ILE A 15 -14.33 -4.61 7.16
N LYS A 16 -15.40 -5.17 6.62
CA LYS A 16 -16.20 -6.14 7.37
C LYS A 16 -15.41 -7.41 7.63
N SER A 17 -15.70 -8.05 8.75
CA SER A 17 -15.07 -9.32 9.12
C SER A 17 -15.14 -10.31 7.96
N GLY A 18 -14.01 -10.90 7.61
CA GLY A 18 -13.88 -11.86 6.53
C GLY A 18 -13.91 -11.30 5.11
N SER A 19 -14.10 -9.98 4.96
CA SER A 19 -14.20 -9.34 3.64
C SER A 19 -12.85 -8.88 3.11
N VAL A 20 -12.77 -8.79 1.77
CA VAL A 20 -11.66 -8.21 1.04
C VAL A 20 -12.12 -6.89 0.44
N VAL A 21 -11.34 -5.84 0.60
CA VAL A 21 -11.66 -4.52 0.06
C VAL A 21 -10.47 -3.92 -0.66
N GLU A 22 -10.76 -3.07 -1.65
CA GLU A 22 -9.77 -2.21 -2.28
C GLU A 22 -9.81 -0.85 -1.58
N VAL A 23 -8.65 -0.38 -1.13
CA VAL A 23 -8.56 0.90 -0.43
C VAL A 23 -7.82 1.89 -1.32
N GLU A 24 -8.48 3.01 -1.61
CA GLU A 24 -7.88 4.11 -2.35
C GLU A 24 -7.03 4.97 -1.41
N VAL A 25 -5.92 5.49 -1.92
CA VAL A 25 -5.02 6.34 -1.18
C VAL A 25 -4.97 7.75 -1.76
N ASN A 26 -4.52 8.72 -0.97
CA ASN A 26 -4.40 10.11 -1.39
C ASN A 26 -3.17 10.37 -2.26
N GLU A 27 -2.11 9.60 -2.03
CA GLU A 27 -0.80 9.88 -2.61
C GLU A 27 -0.66 9.33 -4.02
N GLU A 28 -0.14 10.16 -4.91
CA GLU A 28 0.29 9.74 -6.24
C GLU A 28 1.74 9.28 -6.15
N VAL A 29 2.02 8.12 -6.73
CA VAL A 29 3.33 7.47 -6.68
C VAL A 29 3.92 7.40 -8.07
N PHE A 30 5.21 7.68 -8.17
CA PHE A 30 5.99 7.51 -9.39
C PHE A 30 7.20 6.61 -9.11
N ILE A 31 7.30 5.54 -9.87
CA ILE A 31 8.47 4.65 -9.81
C ILE A 31 9.36 5.01 -11.00
N PRO A 32 10.56 5.56 -10.76
CA PRO A 32 11.40 6.05 -11.84
C PRO A 32 11.98 4.91 -12.69
N TYR A 33 12.37 5.25 -13.92
CA TYR A 33 13.19 4.37 -14.73
C TYR A 33 14.66 4.56 -14.37
N VAL A 34 15.37 3.45 -14.19
CA VAL A 34 16.81 3.47 -13.95
C VAL A 34 17.51 3.12 -15.25
N LYS A 35 18.33 4.05 -15.77
CA LYS A 35 18.98 3.90 -17.08
C LYS A 35 20.32 3.17 -17.04
N VAL A 36 20.69 2.64 -15.89
CA VAL A 36 21.95 1.92 -15.72
C VAL A 36 21.73 0.45 -15.99
N LEU A 37 22.55 -0.15 -16.83
CA LEU A 37 22.45 -1.56 -17.19
C LEU A 37 22.50 -2.44 -15.93
N GLY A 38 21.55 -3.36 -15.83
CA GLY A 38 21.44 -4.27 -14.68
C GLY A 38 20.77 -3.69 -13.45
N CYS A 39 20.40 -2.39 -13.48
CA CYS A 39 19.71 -1.75 -12.38
C CYS A 39 18.24 -1.55 -12.72
N LYS A 40 17.38 -1.74 -11.72
CA LYS A 40 15.94 -1.54 -11.86
C LYS A 40 15.39 -0.84 -10.63
N ALA A 41 14.34 -0.07 -10.84
CA ALA A 41 13.55 0.48 -9.74
C ALA A 41 12.26 -0.32 -9.58
N TYR A 42 11.77 -0.41 -8.36
CA TYR A 42 10.48 -1.01 -8.06
C TYR A 42 9.95 -0.47 -6.74
N GLY A 43 8.64 -0.56 -6.55
CA GLY A 43 8.01 -0.18 -5.31
C GLY A 43 7.41 -1.38 -4.60
N GLN A 44 7.49 -1.40 -3.28
CA GLN A 44 6.88 -2.43 -2.46
C GLN A 44 6.08 -1.78 -1.33
N PHE A 45 4.83 -2.20 -1.18
CA PHE A 45 3.97 -1.72 -0.10
C PHE A 45 4.15 -2.57 1.15
N PHE A 46 4.22 -1.88 2.30
CA PHE A 46 4.25 -2.51 3.62
C PHE A 46 3.08 -1.97 4.44
N LEU A 47 2.19 -2.85 4.86
CA LEU A 47 1.03 -2.49 5.67
C LEU A 47 1.48 -1.95 7.02
N ARG A 48 0.76 -0.94 7.53
CA ARG A 48 0.99 -0.40 8.86
C ARG A 48 0.87 -1.50 9.92
N LYS A 49 1.84 -1.56 10.81
CA LYS A 49 1.96 -2.61 11.82
C LYS A 49 0.74 -2.72 12.73
N SER A 50 0.15 -1.58 13.12
CA SER A 50 -1.03 -1.57 13.98
C SER A 50 -2.24 -2.21 13.33
N LEU A 51 -2.38 -2.10 12.01
CA LEU A 51 -3.46 -2.77 11.27
C LEU A 51 -3.20 -4.27 11.19
N ALA A 52 -1.96 -4.67 10.95
CA ALA A 52 -1.59 -6.08 10.93
C ALA A 52 -1.88 -6.75 12.27
N LYS A 53 -1.62 -6.06 13.39
CA LYS A 53 -1.91 -6.55 14.73
C LYS A 53 -3.40 -6.73 14.99
N ARG A 54 -4.24 -5.99 14.27
CA ARG A 54 -5.71 -6.10 14.38
C ARG A 54 -6.29 -7.16 13.46
N GLY A 55 -5.46 -7.89 12.73
CA GLY A 55 -5.92 -8.95 11.84
C GLY A 55 -6.15 -8.52 10.40
N VAL A 56 -5.68 -7.34 10.00
CA VAL A 56 -5.72 -6.92 8.61
C VAL A 56 -4.56 -7.56 7.85
N ILE A 57 -4.87 -8.16 6.71
CA ILE A 57 -3.89 -8.88 5.89
C ILE A 57 -3.84 -8.22 4.51
N GLN A 58 -2.63 -7.96 4.04
CA GLN A 58 -2.38 -7.56 2.66
C GLN A 58 -2.48 -8.79 1.77
N THR A 59 -3.35 -8.76 0.75
CA THR A 59 -3.60 -9.92 -0.09
C THR A 59 -2.83 -9.91 -1.41
N VAL A 60 -2.32 -8.76 -1.82
CA VAL A 60 -1.55 -8.61 -3.06
C VAL A 60 -0.17 -8.06 -2.73
N PHE A 61 0.87 -8.79 -3.12
CA PHE A 61 2.26 -8.46 -2.81
C PHE A 61 3.08 -8.13 -4.06
N THR A 62 2.45 -8.00 -5.22
CA THR A 62 3.14 -7.70 -6.46
C THR A 62 3.82 -6.34 -6.39
N PRO A 63 5.13 -6.26 -6.64
CA PRO A 63 5.82 -4.98 -6.65
C PRO A 63 5.32 -4.06 -7.75
N PHE A 64 5.37 -2.75 -7.50
CA PHE A 64 5.07 -1.77 -8.52
C PHE A 64 6.27 -1.65 -9.47
N PRO A 65 6.05 -1.76 -10.80
CA PRO A 65 7.16 -1.78 -11.75
C PRO A 65 7.72 -0.40 -12.03
N GLU A 66 8.88 -0.38 -12.69
CA GLU A 66 9.43 0.86 -13.24
C GLU A 66 8.41 1.56 -14.11
N GLY A 67 8.38 2.88 -14.03
CA GLY A 67 7.49 3.70 -14.84
C GLY A 67 6.06 3.75 -14.33
N TYR A 68 5.75 3.04 -13.25
CA TYR A 68 4.42 3.15 -12.64
C TYR A 68 4.16 4.58 -12.20
N ILE A 69 3.00 5.11 -12.57
CA ILE A 69 2.56 6.43 -12.13
C ILE A 69 1.07 6.38 -11.81
N GLY A 70 0.68 6.91 -10.66
CA GLY A 70 -0.71 6.96 -10.24
C GLY A 70 -0.89 6.77 -8.75
N LYS A 71 -2.15 6.65 -8.35
CA LYS A 71 -2.53 6.37 -6.96
C LYS A 71 -2.71 4.86 -6.82
N PRO A 72 -1.87 4.18 -6.03
CA PRO A 72 -1.98 2.73 -5.90
C PRO A 72 -3.27 2.33 -5.20
N LEU A 73 -3.83 1.19 -5.60
CA LEU A 73 -4.91 0.54 -4.88
C LEU A 73 -4.31 -0.52 -3.98
N VAL A 74 -4.71 -0.50 -2.72
CA VAL A 74 -4.24 -1.47 -1.74
C VAL A 74 -5.38 -2.44 -1.43
N VAL A 75 -5.15 -3.74 -1.61
CA VAL A 75 -6.16 -4.76 -1.39
C VAL A 75 -5.91 -5.42 -0.04
N LEU A 76 -6.88 -5.31 0.86
CA LEU A 76 -6.77 -5.78 2.23
C LEU A 76 -7.91 -6.73 2.58
N LYS A 77 -7.61 -7.71 3.42
CA LYS A 77 -8.60 -8.61 4.00
C LYS A 77 -8.65 -8.40 5.51
N ASN A 78 -9.85 -8.38 6.08
CA ASN A 78 -10.04 -8.37 7.52
C ASN A 78 -10.22 -9.81 8.00
N ASP A 79 -9.21 -10.34 8.66
CA ASP A 79 -9.22 -11.70 9.21
C ASP A 79 -9.62 -11.74 10.69
N ASP A 80 -10.06 -10.62 11.23
CA ASP A 80 -10.57 -10.52 12.59
C ASP A 80 -12.07 -10.81 12.63
N VAL A 81 -12.59 -11.10 13.82
CA VAL A 81 -14.03 -11.34 14.04
C VAL A 81 -14.84 -10.05 14.09
N SER A 82 -14.17 -8.91 14.24
CA SER A 82 -14.81 -7.59 14.30
C SER A 82 -14.55 -6.79 13.04
N ASP A 83 -15.49 -5.93 12.68
CA ASP A 83 -15.31 -5.00 11.58
C ASP A 83 -14.23 -3.97 11.94
N ILE A 84 -13.47 -3.55 10.94
CA ILE A 84 -12.40 -2.56 11.11
C ILE A 84 -12.74 -1.34 10.27
N GLU A 85 -12.71 -0.17 10.90
CA GLU A 85 -12.99 1.08 10.24
C GLU A 85 -11.71 1.85 9.96
N LEU A 86 -11.57 2.28 8.70
CA LEU A 86 -10.48 3.15 8.27
C LEU A 86 -11.06 4.53 8.01
N LEU A 87 -10.51 5.55 8.67
CA LEU A 87 -10.94 6.93 8.49
C LEU A 87 -10.10 7.61 7.41
N ALA A 88 -10.70 8.59 6.72
CA ALA A 88 -9.97 9.40 5.76
C ALA A 88 -8.76 10.06 6.43
N GLY A 89 -7.59 9.95 5.81
CA GLY A 89 -6.35 10.49 6.34
C GLY A 89 -5.57 9.54 7.24
N ASP A 90 -6.15 8.41 7.63
CA ASP A 90 -5.42 7.41 8.42
C ASP A 90 -4.24 6.86 7.61
N GLU A 91 -3.11 6.65 8.29
CA GLU A 91 -1.96 6.00 7.66
C GLU A 91 -2.29 4.53 7.40
N LEU A 92 -2.19 4.13 6.13
CA LEU A 92 -2.46 2.76 5.72
C LEU A 92 -1.18 1.91 5.77
N GLY A 93 -0.07 2.51 5.42
CA GLY A 93 1.22 1.86 5.36
C GLY A 93 2.22 2.73 4.64
N GLU A 94 3.30 2.10 4.20
CA GLU A 94 4.40 2.78 3.52
C GLU A 94 4.71 2.09 2.20
N LEU A 95 4.92 2.88 1.16
CA LEU A 95 5.46 2.38 -0.09
C LEU A 95 6.95 2.70 -0.12
N TRP A 96 7.76 1.66 -0.21
CA TRP A 96 9.20 1.78 -0.32
C TRP A 96 9.58 1.68 -1.79
N VAL A 97 10.25 2.70 -2.28
CA VAL A 97 10.74 2.73 -3.67
C VAL A 97 12.23 2.46 -3.64
N PHE A 98 12.62 1.36 -4.26
CA PHE A 98 14.02 0.94 -4.36
C PHE A 98 14.50 1.25 -5.76
N ASP A 99 15.65 1.90 -5.86
CA ASP A 99 16.33 2.18 -7.12
C ASP A 99 17.78 1.70 -7.03
N LYS A 100 18.10 0.71 -7.81
CA LYS A 100 19.44 0.14 -7.84
C LYS A 100 20.02 0.22 -9.24
#